data_6b16422ec76b5747ccbf93b0fe64b291
#
_entry.id   6b16422ec76b5747ccbf93b0fe64b291
#
_cell.length_a   1.000
_cell.length_b   1.000
_cell.length_c   1.000
_cell.angle_alpha   90.00
_cell.angle_beta   90.00
_cell.angle_gamma   90.00
#
_symmetry.space_group_name_H-M   'P 1'
#
loop_
_entity.id
_entity.type
_entity.pdbx_description
1 polymer ?
#
loop_
_entity_poly.entity_id
_entity_poly.type
_entity_poly.pdbx_seq_one_letter_code
_entity_poly.pdbx_strand_id
1 'polypeptide(L)'
;MNLHPVGGRASLLARLDRIISTVLALAFLFTGFQTGYRLTHGEGPALNPIEWSWGREPTSGRVVPLSTPVHVTRPLPMWSGSERLNLLLMGLDQRPGSASPARADVIMIASVDPTQRKVRVLSIPRDLWVEIPGHGDNRINSAYFYGEFDGAQGGGPGLMMETIEHNFGLTIDYYGTLNFECFERVVDILGGITVDVPEEVRDDQYPDDSYGYMDIYIPAGRQQMDGETALQYVRARHESSDFSRMRRQQQVILALREKALRLDAVFALPELVPLLGEAFSTNLSVDSLLGLANLAAQIQAEDVELRVVDESLTIPYVAPDGAQVLLPRLEQINALVGELFDDSPVASESADYNLAEIRVVVRADVTRPELASDVASLLQRRGYVAWVEEDRVQIQSAGSFIASRREAAEAAVLMAGLLQVSPEFVMLDPNVEADRDIVLTLGRDFVMPD
;
A
#
# COMPACT_ATOMS: atom_id res chain seq x y z
N MET A 1 22.91 -53.93 -22.12
CA MET A 1 22.65 -53.70 -20.68
C MET A 1 22.29 -52.22 -20.58
N ASN A 2 20.98 -51.95 -20.71
CA ASN A 2 20.45 -50.55 -20.84
C ASN A 2 20.11 -50.01 -19.43
N LEU A 3 20.75 -48.93 -19.04
CA LEU A 3 20.39 -48.16 -17.85
C LEU A 3 19.41 -47.08 -18.26
N HIS A 4 18.17 -47.15 -17.80
CA HIS A 4 17.18 -46.12 -17.91
C HIS A 4 17.54 -44.93 -16.98
N PRO A 5 17.37 -43.68 -17.38
CA PRO A 5 17.54 -42.52 -16.49
C PRO A 5 16.31 -42.37 -15.61
N VAL A 6 16.56 -42.13 -14.33
CA VAL A 6 15.57 -41.81 -13.30
C VAL A 6 15.07 -40.38 -13.51
N GLY A 7 13.99 -40.22 -14.29
CA GLY A 7 13.38 -38.94 -14.63
C GLY A 7 12.15 -38.55 -13.77
N GLY A 8 11.97 -39.16 -12.59
CA GLY A 8 10.73 -38.98 -11.82
C GLY A 8 10.76 -37.93 -10.69
N ARG A 9 11.92 -37.54 -10.18
CA ARG A 9 12.01 -36.66 -8.98
C ARG A 9 12.07 -35.19 -9.29
N ALA A 10 12.62 -34.78 -10.43
CA ALA A 10 12.69 -33.39 -10.83
C ALA A 10 11.31 -32.82 -11.22
N SER A 11 10.42 -33.63 -11.79
CA SER A 11 9.06 -33.19 -12.17
C SER A 11 8.10 -33.07 -10.98
N LEU A 12 8.35 -33.77 -9.87
CA LEU A 12 7.54 -33.64 -8.65
C LEU A 12 7.94 -32.40 -7.87
N LEU A 13 9.23 -32.07 -7.80
CA LEU A 13 9.71 -30.84 -7.15
C LEU A 13 9.30 -29.58 -7.90
N ALA A 14 9.32 -29.62 -9.24
CA ALA A 14 8.84 -28.50 -10.06
C ALA A 14 7.29 -28.33 -10.02
N ARG A 15 6.55 -29.36 -9.60
CA ARG A 15 5.10 -29.26 -9.37
C ARG A 15 4.76 -28.72 -7.99
N LEU A 16 5.61 -28.94 -7.01
CA LEU A 16 5.48 -28.44 -5.64
C LEU A 16 5.76 -26.93 -5.53
N ASP A 17 6.68 -26.38 -6.33
CA ASP A 17 6.96 -24.95 -6.38
C ASP A 17 5.77 -24.10 -6.86
N ARG A 18 4.80 -24.73 -7.51
CA ARG A 18 3.67 -24.04 -8.16
C ARG A 18 2.52 -23.65 -7.24
N ILE A 19 2.47 -24.14 -6.02
CA ILE A 19 1.27 -24.09 -5.16
C ILE A 19 1.19 -22.89 -4.23
N ILE A 20 2.17 -22.01 -4.16
CA ILE A 20 2.43 -21.13 -3.04
C ILE A 20 2.17 -19.65 -3.23
N SER A 21 2.27 -19.13 -4.42
CA SER A 21 2.24 -17.68 -4.67
C SER A 21 1.05 -16.95 -4.09
N THR A 22 0.00 -17.64 -3.86
CA THR A 22 -1.30 -17.01 -3.60
C THR A 22 -1.88 -17.34 -2.23
N VAL A 23 -1.29 -18.26 -1.47
CA VAL A 23 -1.82 -18.61 -0.14
C VAL A 23 -1.64 -17.49 0.86
N LEU A 24 -0.67 -16.62 0.66
CA LEU A 24 -0.46 -15.52 1.56
C LEU A 24 -1.19 -14.24 1.20
N ALA A 25 -1.31 -13.93 -0.07
CA ALA A 25 -2.35 -12.96 -0.43
C ALA A 25 -3.71 -13.42 0.12
N LEU A 26 -3.88 -14.73 0.30
CA LEU A 26 -5.14 -15.34 0.71
C LEU A 26 -5.19 -15.80 2.19
N ALA A 27 -4.07 -16.08 2.86
CA ALA A 27 -4.04 -16.17 4.33
C ALA A 27 -4.37 -14.81 4.98
N PHE A 28 -4.17 -13.72 4.24
CA PHE A 28 -4.64 -12.38 4.60
C PHE A 28 -6.17 -12.21 4.48
N LEU A 29 -6.90 -13.19 3.97
CA LEU A 29 -8.27 -12.98 3.52
C LEU A 29 -9.36 -13.68 4.34
N PHE A 30 -9.12 -14.16 5.58
CA PHE A 30 -10.14 -15.00 6.19
C PHE A 30 -10.44 -14.84 7.68
N THR A 31 -11.21 -13.88 8.13
CA THR A 31 -12.04 -13.99 9.36
C THR A 31 -13.14 -12.92 9.52
N GLY A 32 -13.56 -12.24 8.48
CA GLY A 32 -14.63 -11.20 8.57
C GLY A 32 -16.08 -11.67 8.48
N PHE A 33 -16.34 -12.97 8.42
CA PHE A 33 -17.70 -13.45 8.09
C PHE A 33 -18.74 -13.28 9.21
N GLN A 34 -18.34 -13.23 10.48
CA GLN A 34 -19.36 -13.18 11.55
C GLN A 34 -19.94 -11.79 11.81
N THR A 35 -19.22 -10.72 11.49
CA THR A 35 -19.70 -9.37 11.78
C THR A 35 -20.55 -8.80 10.64
N GLY A 36 -20.21 -9.07 9.38
CA GLY A 36 -20.98 -8.59 8.21
C GLY A 36 -22.35 -9.22 8.07
N TYR A 37 -22.53 -10.48 8.49
CA TYR A 37 -23.81 -11.18 8.41
C TYR A 37 -24.86 -10.64 9.40
N ARG A 38 -24.44 -10.09 10.56
CA ARG A 38 -25.35 -9.49 11.55
C ARG A 38 -25.92 -8.13 11.14
N LEU A 39 -25.26 -7.43 10.24
CA LEU A 39 -25.69 -6.09 9.80
C LEU A 39 -26.67 -6.10 8.62
N THR A 40 -26.73 -7.18 7.83
CA THR A 40 -27.55 -7.23 6.61
C THR A 40 -28.83 -8.06 6.71
N HIS A 41 -28.97 -8.94 7.73
CA HIS A 41 -30.14 -9.79 7.87
C HIS A 41 -30.60 -9.81 9.33
N GLY A 42 -31.54 -8.93 9.65
CA GLY A 42 -32.27 -8.98 10.91
C GLY A 42 -32.92 -10.34 11.09
N GLU A 43 -32.71 -10.96 12.28
CA GLU A 43 -33.36 -12.13 12.83
C GLU A 43 -33.24 -13.44 12.07
N GLY A 44 -32.12 -14.16 12.31
CA GLY A 44 -32.04 -15.62 12.13
C GLY A 44 -32.23 -16.36 13.46
N PRO A 45 -32.59 -17.67 13.47
CA PRO A 45 -32.96 -18.41 14.67
C PRO A 45 -31.82 -18.45 15.69
N ALA A 46 -32.20 -18.28 16.95
CA ALA A 46 -31.31 -18.29 18.10
C ALA A 46 -30.51 -19.60 18.16
N LEU A 47 -29.25 -19.53 17.79
CA LEU A 47 -28.26 -20.54 18.19
C LEU A 47 -27.88 -20.22 19.61
N ASN A 48 -27.97 -21.20 20.50
CA ASN A 48 -27.63 -21.08 21.91
C ASN A 48 -26.28 -20.42 22.08
N PRO A 49 -26.16 -19.40 22.94
CA PRO A 49 -24.88 -18.78 23.22
C PRO A 49 -23.95 -19.84 23.84
N ILE A 50 -22.84 -20.11 23.19
CA ILE A 50 -21.71 -20.76 23.85
C ILE A 50 -21.27 -19.74 24.89
N GLU A 51 -21.48 -20.04 26.17
CA GLU A 51 -21.00 -19.26 27.29
C GLU A 51 -19.47 -19.20 27.23
N TRP A 52 -18.94 -18.11 26.70
CA TRP A 52 -17.53 -17.75 26.87
C TRP A 52 -17.34 -17.25 28.29
N SER A 53 -16.86 -18.11 29.17
CA SER A 53 -16.43 -17.71 30.50
C SER A 53 -15.16 -16.86 30.39
N TRP A 54 -15.32 -15.55 30.46
CA TRP A 54 -14.24 -14.60 30.68
C TRP A 54 -13.68 -14.85 32.08
N GLY A 55 -12.58 -15.56 32.21
CA GLY A 55 -11.99 -15.83 33.52
C GLY A 55 -10.95 -16.95 33.51
N ARG A 56 -10.20 -17.12 32.43
CA ARG A 56 -8.94 -17.85 32.51
C ARG A 56 -7.85 -16.96 31.93
N GLU A 57 -6.82 -16.74 32.74
CA GLU A 57 -5.55 -16.21 32.24
C GLU A 57 -5.15 -16.98 30.99
N PRO A 58 -4.58 -16.33 29.96
CA PRO A 58 -4.06 -17.02 28.82
C PRO A 58 -2.97 -17.96 29.33
N THR A 59 -3.32 -19.23 29.49
CA THR A 59 -2.29 -20.25 29.51
C THR A 59 -1.52 -20.05 28.22
N SER A 60 -0.24 -19.75 28.34
CA SER A 60 0.70 -19.65 27.25
C SER A 60 0.65 -20.95 26.44
N GLY A 61 -0.35 -21.05 25.59
CA GLY A 61 -0.50 -22.14 24.64
C GLY A 61 0.59 -21.97 23.59
N ARG A 62 1.69 -22.69 23.82
CA ARG A 62 2.77 -22.82 22.86
C ARG A 62 2.15 -23.22 21.52
N VAL A 63 2.13 -22.29 20.57
CA VAL A 63 1.74 -22.59 19.20
C VAL A 63 2.67 -23.68 18.70
N VAL A 64 2.11 -24.85 18.37
CA VAL A 64 2.88 -25.95 17.82
C VAL A 64 3.01 -25.71 16.33
N PRO A 65 4.20 -25.43 15.80
CA PRO A 65 4.37 -25.18 14.38
C PRO A 65 3.95 -26.39 13.55
N LEU A 66 3.42 -26.17 12.35
CA LEU A 66 3.19 -27.20 11.36
C LEU A 66 4.55 -27.80 10.94
N SER A 67 4.92 -28.92 11.53
CA SER A 67 6.20 -29.58 11.27
C SER A 67 6.12 -30.67 10.20
N THR A 68 4.91 -31.07 9.81
CA THR A 68 4.66 -32.13 8.83
C THR A 68 3.60 -31.70 7.82
N PRO A 69 3.69 -32.13 6.55
CA PRO A 69 2.65 -31.87 5.57
C PRO A 69 1.28 -32.37 6.02
N VAL A 70 0.27 -31.53 5.91
CA VAL A 70 -1.11 -31.89 6.24
C VAL A 70 -1.68 -32.71 5.08
N HIS A 71 -2.01 -33.96 5.31
CA HIS A 71 -2.69 -34.80 4.33
C HIS A 71 -4.19 -34.54 4.39
N VAL A 72 -4.72 -33.79 3.45
CA VAL A 72 -6.15 -33.54 3.29
C VAL A 72 -6.73 -34.50 2.25
N THR A 73 -7.77 -35.20 2.63
CA THR A 73 -8.46 -36.19 1.77
C THR A 73 -9.53 -35.53 0.87
N ARG A 74 -9.82 -34.24 1.07
CA ARG A 74 -10.85 -33.52 0.31
C ARG A 74 -10.19 -32.56 -0.69
N PRO A 75 -10.55 -32.64 -2.00
CA PRO A 75 -10.06 -31.66 -2.96
C PRO A 75 -10.52 -30.25 -2.61
N LEU A 76 -9.64 -29.26 -2.76
CA LEU A 76 -10.03 -27.86 -2.61
C LEU A 76 -11.02 -27.46 -3.71
N PRO A 77 -11.98 -26.55 -3.42
CA PRO A 77 -12.83 -26.01 -4.45
C PRO A 77 -12.01 -25.29 -5.53
N MET A 78 -12.51 -25.35 -6.77
CA MET A 78 -11.90 -24.62 -7.87
C MET A 78 -12.43 -23.19 -7.86
N TRP A 79 -11.55 -22.22 -8.14
CA TRP A 79 -12.02 -20.89 -8.47
C TRP A 79 -12.83 -20.93 -9.76
N SER A 80 -14.07 -20.47 -9.73
CA SER A 80 -15.00 -20.58 -10.86
C SER A 80 -15.05 -19.32 -11.75
N GLY A 81 -14.45 -18.20 -11.30
CA GLY A 81 -14.37 -16.96 -12.06
C GLY A 81 -13.28 -17.01 -13.13
N SER A 82 -13.55 -16.43 -14.30
CA SER A 82 -12.56 -16.21 -15.36
C SER A 82 -12.09 -14.76 -15.42
N GLU A 83 -12.80 -13.86 -14.76
CA GLU A 83 -12.49 -12.45 -14.71
C GLU A 83 -11.35 -12.18 -13.73
N ARG A 84 -10.57 -11.17 -14.05
CA ARG A 84 -9.54 -10.64 -13.15
C ARG A 84 -10.19 -10.11 -11.89
N LEU A 85 -9.53 -10.26 -10.76
CA LEU A 85 -10.00 -9.75 -9.48
C LEU A 85 -8.89 -8.96 -8.77
N ASN A 86 -9.29 -7.87 -8.16
CA ASN A 86 -8.43 -6.96 -7.43
C ASN A 86 -8.72 -7.06 -5.93
N LEU A 87 -7.68 -7.41 -5.18
CA LEU A 87 -7.75 -7.58 -3.73
C LEU A 87 -6.94 -6.48 -3.04
N LEU A 88 -7.58 -5.75 -2.15
CA LEU A 88 -6.92 -4.78 -1.29
C LEU A 88 -6.42 -5.46 -0.01
N LEU A 89 -5.14 -5.47 0.19
CA LEU A 89 -4.48 -6.04 1.36
C LEU A 89 -3.98 -4.92 2.27
N MET A 90 -4.39 -4.95 3.54
CA MET A 90 -4.05 -3.89 4.50
C MET A 90 -3.45 -4.47 5.78
N GLY A 91 -2.29 -3.95 6.16
CA GLY A 91 -1.68 -4.18 7.47
C GLY A 91 -2.04 -3.04 8.43
N LEU A 92 -2.66 -3.37 9.55
CA LEU A 92 -3.18 -2.40 10.51
C LEU A 92 -2.24 -2.24 11.69
N ASP A 93 -1.89 -0.98 12.00
CA ASP A 93 -1.24 -0.64 13.27
C ASP A 93 -2.31 -0.54 14.37
N GLN A 94 -2.73 -1.70 14.84
CA GLN A 94 -3.69 -1.83 15.93
C GLN A 94 -3.05 -2.58 17.09
N ARG A 95 -2.92 -1.88 18.22
CA ARG A 95 -2.42 -2.49 19.45
C ARG A 95 -3.57 -3.14 20.22
N PRO A 96 -3.32 -4.25 20.92
CA PRO A 96 -4.32 -4.89 21.77
C PRO A 96 -4.88 -3.89 22.79
N GLY A 97 -6.23 -3.81 22.88
CA GLY A 97 -6.91 -2.92 23.83
C GLY A 97 -6.94 -1.43 23.44
N SER A 98 -6.48 -1.05 22.26
CA SER A 98 -6.66 0.32 21.76
C SER A 98 -8.13 0.63 21.50
N ALA A 99 -8.61 1.74 22.09
CA ALA A 99 -9.97 2.24 21.84
C ALA A 99 -10.08 3.09 20.57
N SER A 100 -8.94 3.49 19.99
CA SER A 100 -8.92 4.28 18.76
C SER A 100 -8.89 3.37 17.53
N PRO A 101 -9.59 3.74 16.45
CA PRO A 101 -9.48 3.04 15.19
C PRO A 101 -8.03 2.97 14.70
N ALA A 102 -7.69 1.89 14.00
CA ALA A 102 -6.38 1.69 13.41
C ALA A 102 -6.16 2.57 12.17
N ARG A 103 -4.90 2.66 11.73
CA ARG A 103 -4.53 3.12 10.39
C ARG A 103 -3.95 1.96 9.58
N ALA A 104 -4.14 2.01 8.28
CA ALA A 104 -3.53 1.05 7.37
C ALA A 104 -2.09 1.46 7.07
N ASP A 105 -1.12 0.87 7.76
CA ASP A 105 0.30 1.15 7.58
C ASP A 105 0.95 0.35 6.44
N VAL A 106 0.26 -0.68 5.97
CA VAL A 106 0.57 -1.43 4.75
C VAL A 106 -0.65 -1.37 3.85
N ILE A 107 -0.47 -0.97 2.60
CA ILE A 107 -1.53 -0.88 1.59
C ILE A 107 -0.98 -1.52 0.32
N MET A 108 -1.58 -2.62 -0.11
CA MET A 108 -1.20 -3.34 -1.31
C MET A 108 -2.44 -3.74 -2.10
N ILE A 109 -2.37 -3.63 -3.42
CA ILE A 109 -3.40 -4.12 -4.33
C ILE A 109 -2.82 -5.30 -5.08
N ALA A 110 -3.44 -6.46 -4.94
CA ALA A 110 -3.08 -7.67 -5.68
C ALA A 110 -4.13 -7.95 -6.75
N SER A 111 -3.73 -7.86 -8.01
CA SER A 111 -4.57 -8.28 -9.14
C SER A 111 -4.24 -9.71 -9.51
N VAL A 112 -5.26 -10.55 -9.52
CA VAL A 112 -5.14 -11.98 -9.87
C VAL A 112 -5.87 -12.21 -11.19
N ASP A 113 -5.15 -12.68 -12.19
CA ASP A 113 -5.70 -13.14 -13.46
C ASP A 113 -5.82 -14.67 -13.44
N PRO A 114 -7.05 -15.22 -13.31
CA PRO A 114 -7.24 -16.67 -13.25
C PRO A 114 -6.93 -17.37 -14.57
N THR A 115 -7.10 -16.66 -15.69
CA THR A 115 -6.94 -17.22 -17.03
C THR A 115 -5.45 -17.29 -17.41
N GLN A 116 -4.71 -16.22 -17.20
CA GLN A 116 -3.28 -16.16 -17.48
C GLN A 116 -2.45 -16.76 -16.33
N ARG A 117 -3.03 -16.97 -15.16
CA ARG A 117 -2.37 -17.41 -13.93
C ARG A 117 -1.26 -16.46 -13.52
N LYS A 118 -1.53 -15.17 -13.58
CA LYS A 118 -0.60 -14.11 -13.19
C LYS A 118 -1.12 -13.34 -11.99
N VAL A 119 -0.19 -12.86 -11.18
CA VAL A 119 -0.48 -11.95 -10.06
C VAL A 119 0.40 -10.72 -10.21
N ARG A 120 -0.22 -9.55 -10.11
CA ARG A 120 0.48 -8.27 -10.07
C ARG A 120 0.15 -7.58 -8.75
N VAL A 121 1.17 -7.13 -8.04
CA VAL A 121 1.03 -6.49 -6.74
C VAL A 121 1.59 -5.08 -6.81
N LEU A 122 0.77 -4.10 -6.44
CA LEU A 122 1.15 -2.70 -6.31
C LEU A 122 1.12 -2.31 -4.83
N SER A 123 2.27 -1.91 -4.27
CA SER A 123 2.35 -1.33 -2.93
C SER A 123 2.20 0.19 -3.01
N ILE A 124 1.33 0.75 -2.16
CA ILE A 124 1.05 2.19 -2.06
C ILE A 124 1.62 2.72 -0.76
N PRO A 125 2.42 3.81 -0.78
CA PRO A 125 2.93 4.42 0.45
C PRO A 125 1.78 4.97 1.30
N ARG A 126 1.77 4.67 2.57
CA ARG A 126 0.73 5.08 3.53
C ARG A 126 0.59 6.60 3.68
N ASP A 127 1.68 7.33 3.43
CA ASP A 127 1.74 8.78 3.54
C ASP A 127 1.44 9.48 2.20
N LEU A 128 0.93 8.75 1.19
CA LEU A 128 0.49 9.31 -0.08
C LEU A 128 -0.69 10.26 0.17
N TRP A 129 -0.59 11.50 -0.32
CA TRP A 129 -1.58 12.55 -0.15
C TRP A 129 -2.64 12.48 -1.23
N VAL A 130 -3.84 12.10 -0.86
CA VAL A 130 -4.94 11.83 -1.80
C VAL A 130 -6.24 12.40 -1.28
N GLU A 131 -7.21 12.58 -2.16
CA GLU A 131 -8.57 12.91 -1.76
C GLU A 131 -9.25 11.69 -1.15
N ILE A 132 -9.74 11.84 0.08
CA ILE A 132 -10.55 10.84 0.76
C ILE A 132 -12.01 11.27 0.62
N PRO A 133 -12.87 10.50 -0.05
CA PRO A 133 -14.28 10.85 -0.25
C PRO A 133 -14.97 11.27 1.06
N GLY A 134 -15.55 12.48 1.06
CA GLY A 134 -16.21 13.05 2.24
C GLY A 134 -15.29 13.67 3.30
N HIS A 135 -13.96 13.55 3.18
CA HIS A 135 -12.98 14.03 4.18
C HIS A 135 -11.92 14.97 3.61
N GLY A 136 -11.94 15.21 2.28
CA GLY A 136 -10.94 16.03 1.60
C GLY A 136 -9.56 15.38 1.54
N ASP A 137 -8.53 16.20 1.26
CA ASP A 137 -7.16 15.72 1.09
C ASP A 137 -6.52 15.31 2.41
N ASN A 138 -5.96 14.10 2.44
CA ASN A 138 -5.22 13.58 3.60
C ASN A 138 -4.27 12.45 3.16
N ARG A 139 -3.46 11.93 4.10
CA ARG A 139 -2.71 10.70 3.88
C ARG A 139 -3.68 9.55 3.60
N ILE A 140 -3.39 8.73 2.62
CA ILE A 140 -4.25 7.62 2.22
C ILE A 140 -4.57 6.66 3.38
N ASN A 141 -3.63 6.44 4.31
CA ASN A 141 -3.85 5.56 5.47
C ASN A 141 -4.93 6.07 6.44
N SER A 142 -5.27 7.37 6.39
CA SER A 142 -6.33 7.97 7.19
C SER A 142 -7.73 7.57 6.70
N ALA A 143 -7.87 7.10 5.46
CA ALA A 143 -9.16 6.61 4.96
C ALA A 143 -9.70 5.45 5.80
N TYR A 144 -8.82 4.49 6.17
CA TYR A 144 -9.24 3.40 7.04
C TYR A 144 -9.73 3.91 8.40
N PHE A 145 -8.98 4.84 9.00
CA PHE A 145 -9.34 5.45 10.28
C PHE A 145 -10.69 6.17 10.23
N TYR A 146 -10.92 7.01 9.22
CA TYR A 146 -12.17 7.74 9.07
C TYR A 146 -13.36 6.80 8.82
N GLY A 147 -13.19 5.79 7.97
CA GLY A 147 -14.24 4.81 7.71
C GLY A 147 -14.70 4.06 8.96
N GLU A 148 -13.78 3.71 9.86
CA GLU A 148 -14.11 3.10 11.16
C GLU A 148 -14.72 4.11 12.13
N PHE A 149 -14.15 5.32 12.21
CA PHE A 149 -14.55 6.34 13.17
C PHE A 149 -15.96 6.87 12.90
N ASP A 150 -16.29 7.13 11.65
CA ASP A 150 -17.57 7.72 11.25
C ASP A 150 -18.65 6.66 11.00
N GLY A 151 -18.29 5.38 11.06
CA GLY A 151 -19.21 4.29 10.77
C GLY A 151 -19.68 4.29 9.30
N ALA A 152 -18.76 4.63 8.38
CA ALA A 152 -19.03 4.62 6.94
C ALA A 152 -19.52 3.24 6.47
N GLN A 153 -20.26 3.20 5.37
CA GLN A 153 -20.69 1.93 4.80
C GLN A 153 -19.48 1.07 4.43
N GLY A 154 -19.38 -0.12 4.99
CA GLY A 154 -18.22 -1.00 4.82
C GLY A 154 -17.06 -0.71 5.77
N GLY A 155 -17.20 0.27 6.70
CA GLY A 155 -16.17 0.63 7.68
C GLY A 155 -14.88 1.16 7.05
N GLY A 156 -13.76 0.97 7.73
CA GLY A 156 -12.42 1.36 7.25
C GLY A 156 -12.05 0.76 5.90
N PRO A 157 -12.26 -0.57 5.68
CA PRO A 157 -12.03 -1.17 4.37
C PRO A 157 -12.85 -0.53 3.25
N GLY A 158 -14.14 -0.24 3.51
CA GLY A 158 -15.04 0.35 2.52
C GLY A 158 -14.55 1.71 2.05
N LEU A 159 -14.25 2.62 2.98
CA LEU A 159 -13.75 3.95 2.63
C LEU A 159 -12.35 3.90 1.96
N MET A 160 -11.51 2.95 2.35
CA MET A 160 -10.22 2.77 1.68
C MET A 160 -10.38 2.29 0.24
N MET A 161 -11.28 1.33 -0.03
CA MET A 161 -11.60 0.87 -1.39
C MET A 161 -12.12 2.03 -2.24
N GLU A 162 -13.08 2.81 -1.71
CA GLU A 162 -13.62 4.00 -2.38
C GLU A 162 -12.54 5.05 -2.66
N THR A 163 -11.60 5.25 -1.71
CA THR A 163 -10.47 6.18 -1.88
C THR A 163 -9.55 5.73 -3.02
N ILE A 164 -9.26 4.44 -3.12
CA ILE A 164 -8.44 3.87 -4.19
C ILE A 164 -9.15 4.01 -5.54
N GLU A 165 -10.42 3.68 -5.59
CA GLU A 165 -11.24 3.77 -6.80
C GLU A 165 -11.36 5.22 -7.28
N HIS A 166 -11.58 6.17 -6.35
CA HIS A 166 -11.67 7.60 -6.66
C HIS A 166 -10.36 8.18 -7.23
N ASN A 167 -9.21 7.86 -6.64
CA ASN A 167 -7.94 8.48 -7.03
C ASN A 167 -7.24 7.79 -8.19
N PHE A 168 -7.43 6.47 -8.36
CA PHE A 168 -6.67 5.68 -9.35
C PHE A 168 -7.57 4.98 -10.37
N GLY A 169 -8.90 5.13 -10.29
CA GLY A 169 -9.84 4.50 -11.21
C GLY A 169 -9.86 2.97 -11.14
N LEU A 170 -9.32 2.38 -10.09
CA LEU A 170 -9.16 0.95 -9.95
C LEU A 170 -10.24 0.35 -9.05
N THR A 171 -11.17 -0.40 -9.61
CA THR A 171 -12.20 -1.11 -8.85
C THR A 171 -11.58 -2.22 -8.01
N ILE A 172 -11.93 -2.27 -6.73
CA ILE A 172 -11.49 -3.28 -5.78
C ILE A 172 -12.65 -4.24 -5.47
N ASP A 173 -12.47 -5.52 -5.76
CA ASP A 173 -13.50 -6.55 -5.57
C ASP A 173 -13.55 -7.04 -4.12
N TYR A 174 -12.38 -7.26 -3.54
CA TYR A 174 -12.25 -7.84 -2.22
C TYR A 174 -11.19 -7.14 -1.39
N TYR A 175 -11.30 -7.29 -0.07
CA TYR A 175 -10.26 -6.81 0.85
C TYR A 175 -9.84 -7.88 1.86
N GLY A 176 -8.66 -7.69 2.44
CA GLY A 176 -8.17 -8.38 3.61
C GLY A 176 -7.41 -7.43 4.53
N THR A 177 -7.71 -7.48 5.82
CA THR A 177 -6.99 -6.72 6.85
C THR A 177 -6.28 -7.65 7.80
N LEU A 178 -5.14 -7.23 8.30
CA LEU A 178 -4.31 -8.00 9.22
C LEU A 178 -3.66 -7.04 10.22
N ASN A 179 -3.77 -7.34 11.52
CA ASN A 179 -3.00 -6.61 12.53
C ASN A 179 -1.65 -7.31 12.82
N PHE A 180 -0.82 -6.68 13.63
CA PHE A 180 0.52 -7.18 13.97
C PHE A 180 0.51 -8.53 14.67
N GLU A 181 -0.40 -8.72 15.63
CA GLU A 181 -0.53 -9.98 16.37
C GLU A 181 -0.87 -11.15 15.43
N CYS A 182 -1.79 -10.92 14.49
CA CYS A 182 -2.14 -11.92 13.50
C CYS A 182 -0.95 -12.24 12.57
N PHE A 183 -0.20 -11.22 12.15
CA PHE A 183 0.99 -11.40 11.33
C PHE A 183 2.02 -12.30 12.02
N GLU A 184 2.39 -12.00 13.27
CA GLU A 184 3.32 -12.81 14.05
C GLU A 184 2.84 -14.27 14.18
N ARG A 185 1.56 -14.43 14.52
CA ARG A 185 0.94 -15.77 14.63
C ARG A 185 1.00 -16.56 13.33
N VAL A 186 0.74 -15.95 12.20
CA VAL A 186 0.82 -16.60 10.88
C VAL A 186 2.24 -17.09 10.63
N VAL A 187 3.25 -16.25 10.86
CA VAL A 187 4.67 -16.63 10.71
C VAL A 187 5.02 -17.79 11.62
N ASP A 188 4.60 -17.74 12.89
CA ASP A 188 4.91 -18.76 13.89
C ASP A 188 4.21 -20.12 13.63
N ILE A 189 2.95 -20.08 13.19
CA ILE A 189 2.20 -21.27 12.78
C ILE A 189 2.92 -21.99 11.64
N LEU A 190 3.48 -21.23 10.69
CA LEU A 190 4.28 -21.77 9.59
C LEU A 190 5.68 -22.27 10.05
N GLY A 191 6.04 -22.08 11.32
CA GLY A 191 7.37 -22.45 11.84
C GLY A 191 8.47 -21.51 11.36
N GLY A 192 8.15 -20.22 11.21
CA GLY A 192 9.04 -19.16 10.75
C GLY A 192 9.23 -19.13 9.23
N ILE A 193 9.81 -18.04 8.75
CA ILE A 193 10.11 -17.79 7.33
C ILE A 193 11.60 -17.61 7.11
N THR A 194 12.05 -17.81 5.88
CA THR A 194 13.43 -17.53 5.49
C THR A 194 13.44 -16.36 4.52
N VAL A 195 14.14 -15.28 4.88
CA VAL A 195 14.26 -14.07 4.06
C VAL A 195 15.73 -13.88 3.67
N ASP A 196 15.97 -13.52 2.43
CA ASP A 196 17.29 -13.06 1.99
C ASP A 196 17.35 -11.53 2.17
N VAL A 197 18.05 -11.09 3.22
CA VAL A 197 18.17 -9.69 3.63
C VAL A 197 19.30 -9.04 2.82
N PRO A 198 19.01 -8.09 1.89
CA PRO A 198 20.04 -7.53 1.01
C PRO A 198 21.10 -6.73 1.77
N GLU A 199 20.69 -5.97 2.76
CA GLU A 199 21.50 -5.08 3.58
C GLU A 199 21.09 -5.23 5.04
N GLU A 200 22.04 -5.06 5.97
CA GLU A 200 21.70 -5.10 7.39
C GLU A 200 20.65 -4.04 7.76
N VAL A 201 19.74 -4.40 8.65
CA VAL A 201 18.70 -3.50 9.16
C VAL A 201 18.99 -3.17 10.61
N ARG A 202 19.13 -1.87 10.91
CA ARG A 202 19.29 -1.34 12.26
C ARG A 202 18.21 -0.33 12.53
N ASP A 203 17.65 -0.36 13.72
CA ASP A 203 16.69 0.63 14.19
C ASP A 203 16.84 0.77 15.71
N ASP A 204 17.38 1.88 16.18
CA ASP A 204 17.59 2.21 17.59
C ASP A 204 16.37 2.92 18.20
N GLN A 205 15.33 3.14 17.40
CA GLN A 205 14.07 3.77 17.80
C GLN A 205 12.86 2.88 17.45
N TYR A 206 13.07 1.55 17.39
CA TYR A 206 11.98 0.64 17.15
C TYR A 206 10.98 0.67 18.32
N PRO A 207 9.69 0.94 18.08
CA PRO A 207 8.69 1.04 19.14
C PRO A 207 8.50 -0.30 19.85
N ASP A 208 8.66 -0.31 21.18
CA ASP A 208 8.35 -1.45 22.03
C ASP A 208 6.88 -1.48 22.47
N ASP A 209 6.49 -2.56 23.16
CA ASP A 209 5.11 -2.76 23.64
C ASP A 209 4.76 -1.86 24.86
N SER A 210 5.77 -1.23 25.46
CA SER A 210 5.64 -0.37 26.65
C SER A 210 5.59 1.12 26.32
N TYR A 211 5.39 1.50 25.04
CA TYR A 211 5.47 2.87 24.51
C TYR A 211 6.87 3.50 24.65
N GLY A 212 7.91 2.68 24.75
CA GLY A 212 9.31 3.04 24.66
C GLY A 212 9.91 2.69 23.30
N TYR A 213 11.22 2.60 23.28
CA TYR A 213 11.99 2.21 22.11
C TYR A 213 13.00 1.11 22.48
N MET A 214 13.28 0.25 21.53
CA MET A 214 14.30 -0.78 21.62
C MET A 214 15.20 -0.77 20.39
N ASP A 215 16.43 -1.25 20.58
CA ASP A 215 17.37 -1.43 19.48
C ASP A 215 17.12 -2.77 18.81
N ILE A 216 16.97 -2.76 17.49
CA ILE A 216 16.90 -3.99 16.70
C ILE A 216 18.07 -4.04 15.70
N TYR A 217 18.54 -5.27 15.45
CA TYR A 217 19.58 -5.54 14.48
C TYR A 217 19.31 -6.84 13.74
N ILE A 218 19.18 -6.76 12.42
CA ILE A 218 18.98 -7.90 11.54
C ILE A 218 20.12 -7.88 10.51
N PRO A 219 21.02 -8.88 10.53
CA PRO A 219 22.16 -8.90 9.63
C PRO A 219 21.76 -9.18 8.19
N ALA A 220 22.59 -8.72 7.24
CA ALA A 220 22.44 -9.06 5.82
C ALA A 220 22.62 -10.57 5.57
N GLY A 221 22.11 -11.05 4.45
CA GLY A 221 22.17 -12.44 4.04
C GLY A 221 20.91 -13.22 4.41
N ARG A 222 21.01 -14.55 4.30
CA ARG A 222 19.86 -15.44 4.51
C ARG A 222 19.53 -15.60 5.99
N GLN A 223 18.37 -15.08 6.42
CA GLN A 223 17.91 -15.07 7.79
C GLN A 223 16.67 -15.97 7.97
N GLN A 224 16.68 -16.77 9.04
CA GLN A 224 15.49 -17.46 9.52
C GLN A 224 14.81 -16.55 10.55
N MET A 225 13.55 -16.19 10.31
CA MET A 225 12.78 -15.28 11.15
C MET A 225 11.56 -15.99 11.73
N ASP A 226 11.32 -15.82 13.01
CA ASP A 226 10.04 -16.07 13.68
C ASP A 226 9.08 -14.88 13.48
N GLY A 227 7.89 -14.93 14.10
CA GLY A 227 6.89 -13.86 13.96
C GLY A 227 7.40 -12.51 14.41
N GLU A 228 8.04 -12.44 15.59
CA GLU A 228 8.58 -11.22 16.15
C GLU A 228 9.68 -10.62 15.25
N THR A 229 10.66 -11.41 14.87
CA THR A 229 11.76 -10.95 14.00
C THR A 229 11.25 -10.51 12.63
N ALA A 230 10.29 -11.23 12.05
CA ALA A 230 9.67 -10.86 10.79
C ALA A 230 8.89 -9.54 10.90
N LEU A 231 8.17 -9.31 12.02
CA LEU A 231 7.49 -8.05 12.28
C LEU A 231 8.48 -6.89 12.46
N GLN A 232 9.57 -7.10 13.19
CA GLN A 232 10.65 -6.12 13.31
C GLN A 232 11.21 -5.76 11.93
N TYR A 233 11.46 -6.73 11.07
CA TYR A 233 12.00 -6.52 9.73
C TYR A 233 11.10 -5.66 8.84
N VAL A 234 9.78 -5.88 8.85
CA VAL A 234 8.83 -5.14 8.01
C VAL A 234 8.42 -3.78 8.58
N ARG A 235 8.73 -3.51 9.87
CA ARG A 235 8.40 -2.24 10.55
C ARG A 235 9.59 -1.32 10.75
N ALA A 236 10.82 -1.81 10.78
CA ALA A 236 12.02 -1.02 10.99
C ALA A 236 12.09 0.19 10.05
N ARG A 237 12.49 1.35 10.60
CA ARG A 237 12.51 2.63 9.87
C ARG A 237 13.85 3.35 9.91
N HIS A 238 14.66 3.13 10.95
CA HIS A 238 15.89 3.88 11.12
C HIS A 238 16.82 3.65 9.91
N GLU A 239 17.40 4.71 9.38
CA GLU A 239 18.27 4.75 8.20
C GLU A 239 17.64 4.31 6.84
N SER A 240 16.37 3.93 6.80
CA SER A 240 15.73 3.49 5.57
C SER A 240 14.50 4.33 5.20
N SER A 241 14.32 4.58 3.89
CA SER A 241 13.12 5.26 3.39
C SER A 241 11.86 4.38 3.56
N ASP A 242 10.69 5.01 3.50
CA ASP A 242 9.40 4.29 3.48
C ASP A 242 9.33 3.28 2.32
N PHE A 243 9.98 3.58 1.21
CA PHE A 243 10.07 2.70 0.04
C PHE A 243 10.90 1.43 0.32
N SER A 244 11.99 1.55 1.07
CA SER A 244 12.77 0.38 1.53
C SER A 244 11.93 -0.52 2.42
N ARG A 245 11.09 0.06 3.29
CA ARG A 245 10.15 -0.70 4.12
C ARG A 245 9.14 -1.46 3.26
N MET A 246 8.53 -0.84 2.25
CA MET A 246 7.60 -1.52 1.33
C MET A 246 8.27 -2.68 0.58
N ARG A 247 9.52 -2.54 0.14
CA ARG A 247 10.27 -3.63 -0.48
C ARG A 247 10.50 -4.80 0.50
N ARG A 248 10.83 -4.52 1.77
CA ARG A 248 10.93 -5.56 2.81
C ARG A 248 9.59 -6.27 3.06
N GLN A 249 8.49 -5.54 3.06
CA GLN A 249 7.14 -6.12 3.17
C GLN A 249 6.85 -7.08 2.01
N GLN A 250 7.19 -6.71 0.78
CA GLN A 250 7.06 -7.58 -0.38
C GLN A 250 7.96 -8.83 -0.27
N GLN A 251 9.20 -8.69 0.19
CA GLN A 251 10.10 -9.84 0.43
C GLN A 251 9.51 -10.83 1.43
N VAL A 252 8.94 -10.32 2.52
CA VAL A 252 8.31 -11.17 3.55
C VAL A 252 7.09 -11.89 2.99
N ILE A 253 6.25 -11.23 2.19
CA ILE A 253 5.12 -11.86 1.50
C ILE A 253 5.60 -13.03 0.62
N LEU A 254 6.66 -12.85 -0.16
CA LEU A 254 7.23 -13.92 -0.97
C LEU A 254 7.79 -15.07 -0.11
N ALA A 255 8.48 -14.75 0.99
CA ALA A 255 9.04 -15.74 1.90
C ALA A 255 7.96 -16.57 2.63
N LEU A 256 6.93 -15.87 3.10
CA LEU A 256 5.75 -16.50 3.65
C LEU A 256 5.11 -17.44 2.62
N ARG A 257 4.93 -17.01 1.39
CA ARG A 257 4.46 -17.80 0.27
C ARG A 257 5.28 -19.07 0.09
N GLU A 258 6.58 -18.97 -0.07
CA GLU A 258 7.47 -20.11 -0.24
C GLU A 258 7.32 -21.10 0.92
N LYS A 259 7.25 -20.60 2.15
CA LYS A 259 7.10 -21.43 3.35
C LYS A 259 5.76 -22.17 3.38
N ALA A 260 4.67 -21.47 3.14
CA ALA A 260 3.33 -22.05 3.13
C ALA A 260 3.20 -23.20 2.12
N LEU A 261 3.87 -23.14 0.96
CA LEU A 261 3.90 -24.17 -0.08
C LEU A 261 4.66 -25.40 0.28
N ARG A 262 5.80 -25.20 0.89
CA ARG A 262 6.62 -26.32 1.33
C ARG A 262 5.89 -27.19 2.35
N LEU A 263 4.94 -26.59 3.09
CA LEU A 263 4.18 -27.28 4.14
C LEU A 263 2.81 -27.80 3.67
N ASP A 264 2.45 -27.60 2.38
CA ASP A 264 1.08 -27.83 1.92
C ASP A 264 0.02 -27.14 2.82
N ALA A 265 0.42 -26.01 3.44
CA ALA A 265 -0.39 -25.29 4.44
C ALA A 265 -1.72 -24.78 3.91
N VAL A 266 -1.88 -24.71 2.58
CA VAL A 266 -3.14 -24.43 1.89
C VAL A 266 -4.26 -25.34 2.36
N PHE A 267 -3.94 -26.60 2.57
CA PHE A 267 -4.91 -27.60 3.01
C PHE A 267 -5.29 -27.47 4.49
N ALA A 268 -4.44 -26.78 5.27
CA ALA A 268 -4.71 -26.48 6.67
C ALA A 268 -5.48 -25.18 6.89
N LEU A 269 -5.72 -24.38 5.84
CA LEU A 269 -6.44 -23.10 5.95
C LEU A 269 -7.76 -23.16 6.71
N PRO A 270 -8.66 -24.16 6.48
CA PRO A 270 -9.90 -24.24 7.24
C PRO A 270 -9.71 -24.39 8.75
N GLU A 271 -8.59 -24.98 9.17
CA GLU A 271 -8.24 -25.18 10.58
C GLU A 271 -7.47 -24.01 11.17
N LEU A 272 -6.69 -23.32 10.34
CA LEU A 272 -5.86 -22.18 10.75
C LEU A 272 -6.68 -20.90 10.92
N VAL A 273 -7.68 -20.70 10.07
CA VAL A 273 -8.55 -19.52 10.05
C VAL A 273 -9.19 -19.19 11.40
N PRO A 274 -9.81 -20.14 12.10
CA PRO A 274 -10.39 -19.86 13.42
C PRO A 274 -9.36 -19.43 14.47
N LEU A 275 -8.07 -19.76 14.26
CA LEU A 275 -6.98 -19.42 15.17
C LEU A 275 -6.53 -17.96 15.02
N LEU A 276 -6.86 -17.31 13.89
CA LEU A 276 -6.52 -15.92 13.63
C LEU A 276 -7.48 -14.93 14.32
N GLY A 277 -8.68 -15.39 14.70
CA GLY A 277 -9.64 -14.62 15.49
C GLY A 277 -10.07 -13.30 14.86
N GLU A 278 -10.28 -12.28 15.69
CA GLU A 278 -10.72 -10.94 15.27
C GLU A 278 -9.60 -10.09 14.64
N ALA A 279 -8.37 -10.60 14.67
CA ALA A 279 -7.19 -9.90 14.18
C ALA A 279 -7.07 -9.85 12.65
N PHE A 280 -8.00 -10.53 11.96
CA PHE A 280 -8.09 -10.56 10.50
C PHE A 280 -9.54 -10.35 10.04
N SER A 281 -9.75 -9.57 8.98
CA SER A 281 -11.08 -9.32 8.42
C SER A 281 -11.06 -9.34 6.88
N THR A 282 -12.16 -9.85 6.27
CA THR A 282 -12.33 -9.87 4.81
C THR A 282 -13.80 -9.94 4.42
N ASN A 283 -14.14 -9.54 3.20
CA ASN A 283 -15.45 -9.75 2.59
C ASN A 283 -15.52 -11.02 1.72
N LEU A 284 -14.44 -11.82 1.63
CA LEU A 284 -14.45 -13.09 0.91
C LEU A 284 -15.16 -14.20 1.71
N SER A 285 -15.89 -15.05 1.00
CA SER A 285 -16.42 -16.29 1.60
C SER A 285 -15.33 -17.34 1.77
N VAL A 286 -15.56 -18.33 2.65
CA VAL A 286 -14.65 -19.47 2.84
C VAL A 286 -14.35 -20.20 1.54
N ASP A 287 -15.38 -20.48 0.77
CA ASP A 287 -15.25 -21.23 -0.49
C ASP A 287 -14.46 -20.41 -1.53
N SER A 288 -14.69 -19.10 -1.59
CA SER A 288 -13.93 -18.19 -2.46
C SER A 288 -12.45 -18.17 -2.10
N LEU A 289 -12.14 -18.15 -0.80
CA LEU A 289 -10.78 -18.21 -0.31
C LEU A 289 -10.06 -19.50 -0.67
N LEU A 290 -10.71 -20.63 -0.40
CA LEU A 290 -10.17 -21.92 -0.76
C LEU A 290 -9.97 -22.05 -2.27
N GLY A 291 -10.91 -21.51 -3.06
CA GLY A 291 -10.81 -21.45 -4.51
C GLY A 291 -9.63 -20.59 -4.98
N LEU A 292 -9.48 -19.40 -4.39
CA LEU A 292 -8.33 -18.54 -4.65
C LEU A 292 -7.02 -19.19 -4.19
N ALA A 293 -6.99 -19.82 -3.03
CA ALA A 293 -5.83 -20.57 -2.56
C ALA A 293 -5.41 -21.67 -3.55
N ASN A 294 -6.37 -22.41 -4.07
CA ASN A 294 -6.11 -23.42 -5.07
C ASN A 294 -5.61 -22.82 -6.40
N LEU A 295 -6.18 -21.69 -6.83
CA LEU A 295 -5.69 -20.96 -8.00
C LEU A 295 -4.26 -20.49 -7.80
N ALA A 296 -3.99 -19.94 -6.66
CA ALA A 296 -2.70 -19.46 -6.23
C ALA A 296 -1.62 -20.51 -6.25
N ALA A 297 -2.03 -21.71 -5.94
CA ALA A 297 -1.20 -22.89 -5.99
C ALA A 297 -0.72 -23.22 -7.42
N GLN A 298 -1.39 -22.69 -8.42
CA GLN A 298 -1.11 -22.93 -9.83
C GLN A 298 -0.26 -21.83 -10.49
N ILE A 299 -0.10 -20.69 -9.83
CA ILE A 299 0.70 -19.54 -10.30
C ILE A 299 2.18 -19.81 -10.04
N GLN A 300 3.08 -19.49 -10.94
CA GLN A 300 4.52 -19.68 -10.79
C GLN A 300 5.16 -18.45 -10.13
N ALA A 301 6.39 -18.57 -9.63
CA ALA A 301 7.09 -17.44 -9.02
C ALA A 301 7.38 -16.34 -10.04
N GLU A 302 7.74 -16.73 -11.25
CA GLU A 302 7.99 -15.85 -12.40
C GLU A 302 6.74 -15.12 -12.92
N ASP A 303 5.55 -15.61 -12.56
CA ASP A 303 4.27 -15.02 -12.93
C ASP A 303 3.74 -14.03 -11.86
N VAL A 304 4.55 -13.74 -10.84
CA VAL A 304 4.25 -12.75 -9.80
C VAL A 304 5.08 -11.50 -10.05
N GLU A 305 4.42 -10.41 -10.40
CA GLU A 305 5.04 -9.10 -10.61
C GLU A 305 4.78 -8.21 -9.38
N LEU A 306 5.85 -7.60 -8.84
CA LEU A 306 5.80 -6.71 -7.70
C LEU A 306 6.22 -5.31 -8.11
N ARG A 307 5.38 -4.31 -7.83
CA ARG A 307 5.65 -2.89 -8.07
C ARG A 307 5.39 -2.07 -6.81
N VAL A 308 6.01 -0.93 -6.74
CA VAL A 308 5.87 0.03 -5.65
C VAL A 308 5.61 1.41 -6.25
N VAL A 309 4.68 2.17 -5.68
CA VAL A 309 4.60 3.61 -5.93
C VAL A 309 5.76 4.25 -5.17
N ASP A 310 6.88 4.42 -5.83
CA ASP A 310 8.15 4.84 -5.24
C ASP A 310 8.46 6.35 -5.42
N GLU A 311 9.70 6.74 -5.13
CA GLU A 311 10.18 8.12 -5.24
C GLU A 311 10.10 8.70 -6.64
N SER A 312 10.10 7.89 -7.69
CA SER A 312 9.94 8.36 -9.08
C SER A 312 8.50 8.76 -9.39
N LEU A 313 7.54 8.22 -8.63
CA LEU A 313 6.10 8.42 -8.80
C LEU A 313 5.50 9.36 -7.74
N THR A 314 6.34 9.90 -6.83
CA THR A 314 5.90 10.75 -5.73
C THR A 314 6.80 11.96 -5.55
N ILE A 315 6.31 12.98 -4.85
CA ILE A 315 7.03 14.21 -4.52
C ILE A 315 6.92 14.41 -3.01
N PRO A 316 8.05 14.47 -2.28
CA PRO A 316 8.03 14.84 -0.86
C PRO A 316 7.43 16.23 -0.66
N TYR A 317 6.56 16.37 0.32
CA TYR A 317 5.84 17.61 0.58
C TYR A 317 5.56 17.77 2.07
N VAL A 318 5.49 19.01 2.55
CA VAL A 318 5.07 19.34 3.91
C VAL A 318 3.67 19.94 3.85
N ALA A 319 2.70 19.23 4.38
CA ALA A 319 1.30 19.67 4.41
C ALA A 319 1.11 20.91 5.31
N PRO A 320 0.01 21.66 5.18
CA PRO A 320 -0.22 22.90 5.96
C PRO A 320 -0.19 22.71 7.48
N ASP A 321 -0.47 21.51 7.96
CA ASP A 321 -0.40 21.10 9.37
C ASP A 321 1.02 20.72 9.84
N GLY A 322 2.01 20.80 8.93
CA GLY A 322 3.42 20.43 9.18
C GLY A 322 3.72 18.94 8.98
N ALA A 323 2.74 18.14 8.53
CA ALA A 323 2.95 16.74 8.29
C ALA A 323 3.77 16.49 7.01
N GLN A 324 4.77 15.62 7.08
CA GLN A 324 5.49 15.17 5.90
C GLN A 324 4.64 14.14 5.15
N VAL A 325 4.39 14.37 3.88
CA VAL A 325 3.54 13.55 3.01
C VAL A 325 4.18 13.37 1.63
N LEU A 326 3.59 12.54 0.80
CA LEU A 326 4.02 12.27 -0.56
C LEU A 326 2.90 12.69 -1.52
N LEU A 327 3.14 13.69 -2.38
CA LEU A 327 2.20 14.03 -3.44
C LEU A 327 2.31 13.02 -4.58
N PRO A 328 1.20 12.44 -5.06
CA PRO A 328 1.21 11.51 -6.18
C PRO A 328 1.49 12.24 -7.51
N ARG A 329 2.32 11.66 -8.36
CA ARG A 329 2.36 11.96 -9.79
C ARG A 329 1.24 11.17 -10.47
N LEU A 330 0.00 11.70 -10.38
CA LEU A 330 -1.23 10.95 -10.70
C LEU A 330 -1.21 10.32 -12.10
N GLU A 331 -0.76 11.05 -13.13
CA GLU A 331 -0.71 10.51 -14.49
C GLU A 331 0.24 9.32 -14.60
N GLN A 332 1.42 9.42 -13.97
CA GLN A 332 2.39 8.34 -13.99
C GLN A 332 1.93 7.14 -13.16
N ILE A 333 1.25 7.39 -12.03
CA ILE A 333 0.63 6.32 -11.23
C ILE A 333 -0.51 5.68 -12.01
N ASN A 334 -1.37 6.47 -12.66
CA ASN A 334 -2.47 5.94 -13.47
C ASN A 334 -1.95 5.16 -14.69
N ALA A 335 -0.86 5.59 -15.32
CA ALA A 335 -0.19 4.83 -16.36
C ALA A 335 0.33 3.48 -15.83
N LEU A 336 0.97 3.47 -14.65
CA LEU A 336 1.41 2.24 -13.99
C LEU A 336 0.22 1.33 -13.62
N VAL A 337 -0.87 1.91 -13.11
CA VAL A 337 -2.10 1.17 -12.80
C VAL A 337 -2.68 0.55 -14.07
N GLY A 338 -2.77 1.31 -15.17
CA GLY A 338 -3.21 0.79 -16.46
C GLY A 338 -2.30 -0.35 -16.96
N GLU A 339 -0.97 -0.19 -16.89
CA GLU A 339 -0.01 -1.26 -17.25
C GLU A 339 -0.22 -2.54 -16.45
N LEU A 340 -0.46 -2.39 -15.14
CA LEU A 340 -0.56 -3.54 -14.22
C LEU A 340 -1.95 -4.18 -14.22
N PHE A 341 -3.00 -3.39 -14.33
CA PHE A 341 -4.36 -3.86 -14.03
C PHE A 341 -5.28 -3.89 -15.24
N ASP A 342 -4.95 -3.21 -16.35
CA ASP A 342 -5.69 -3.30 -17.60
C ASP A 342 -5.00 -4.24 -18.59
N ASP A 343 -5.77 -5.08 -19.28
CA ASP A 343 -5.27 -5.92 -20.36
C ASP A 343 -5.29 -5.19 -21.73
N SER A 344 -5.83 -3.98 -21.76
CA SER A 344 -5.79 -3.12 -22.93
C SER A 344 -4.38 -2.58 -23.11
N PRO A 345 -3.81 -2.60 -24.31
CA PRO A 345 -2.54 -1.92 -24.54
C PRO A 345 -2.76 -0.44 -24.20
N VAL A 346 -2.16 -0.02 -23.08
CA VAL A 346 -2.12 1.38 -22.71
C VAL A 346 -1.41 2.10 -23.85
N ALA A 347 -2.18 2.79 -24.68
CA ALA A 347 -1.61 3.90 -25.40
C ALA A 347 -1.10 4.84 -24.31
N SER A 348 0.23 4.88 -24.13
CA SER A 348 0.87 5.94 -23.38
C SER A 348 0.61 7.23 -24.15
N GLU A 349 -0.57 7.79 -23.98
CA GLU A 349 -0.74 9.21 -24.16
C GLU A 349 0.10 9.81 -23.05
N SER A 350 1.34 10.17 -23.40
CA SER A 350 2.00 11.25 -22.68
C SER A 350 0.96 12.36 -22.66
N ALA A 351 0.39 12.66 -21.50
CA ALA A 351 -0.54 13.75 -21.42
C ALA A 351 0.24 14.98 -21.88
N ASP A 352 -0.06 15.39 -23.10
CA ASP A 352 0.30 16.72 -23.58
C ASP A 352 -0.47 17.68 -22.68
N TYR A 353 0.13 18.01 -21.54
CA TYR A 353 -0.37 19.10 -20.72
C TYR A 353 -0.52 20.30 -21.62
N ASN A 354 -1.75 20.73 -21.85
CA ASN A 354 -1.98 21.97 -22.55
C ASN A 354 -1.57 23.13 -21.62
N LEU A 355 -0.25 23.38 -21.53
CA LEU A 355 0.31 24.46 -20.72
C LEU A 355 -0.38 25.81 -21.00
N ALA A 356 -1.01 25.96 -22.18
CA ALA A 356 -1.79 27.13 -22.56
C ALA A 356 -3.11 27.27 -21.77
N GLU A 357 -3.50 26.28 -20.98
CA GLU A 357 -4.64 26.35 -20.08
C GLU A 357 -4.22 26.61 -18.62
N ILE A 358 -2.94 26.41 -18.28
CA ILE A 358 -2.42 26.60 -16.92
C ILE A 358 -2.15 28.08 -16.63
N ARG A 359 -2.88 28.63 -15.69
CA ARG A 359 -2.85 30.04 -15.29
C ARG A 359 -1.91 30.24 -14.11
N VAL A 360 -0.85 31.00 -14.31
CA VAL A 360 0.23 31.20 -13.35
C VAL A 360 0.33 32.66 -12.93
N VAL A 361 0.24 32.92 -11.64
CA VAL A 361 0.56 34.24 -11.07
C VAL A 361 1.98 34.20 -10.52
N VAL A 362 2.79 35.19 -10.94
CA VAL A 362 4.16 35.36 -10.46
C VAL A 362 4.22 36.53 -9.49
N ARG A 363 4.75 36.28 -8.30
CA ARG A 363 5.02 37.26 -7.25
C ARG A 363 6.52 37.28 -6.98
N ALA A 364 7.09 38.45 -6.72
CA ALA A 364 8.49 38.58 -6.30
C ALA A 364 8.61 39.44 -5.04
N ASP A 365 9.73 39.29 -4.33
CA ASP A 365 10.09 40.17 -3.23
C ASP A 365 10.08 41.66 -3.71
N VAL A 366 9.57 42.57 -2.88
CA VAL A 366 9.40 44.02 -3.21
C VAL A 366 10.70 44.71 -3.63
N THR A 367 11.84 44.12 -3.29
CA THR A 367 13.17 44.63 -3.67
C THR A 367 13.59 44.21 -5.09
N ARG A 368 12.83 43.29 -5.73
CA ARG A 368 13.16 42.73 -7.05
C ARG A 368 11.93 42.65 -7.99
N PRO A 369 11.20 43.75 -8.22
CA PRO A 369 9.94 43.71 -8.98
C PRO A 369 10.12 43.28 -10.45
N GLU A 370 11.27 43.57 -11.05
CA GLU A 370 11.58 43.23 -12.44
C GLU A 370 11.68 41.71 -12.63
N LEU A 371 12.11 40.95 -11.60
CA LEU A 371 12.28 39.51 -11.63
C LEU A 371 10.96 38.80 -11.92
N ALA A 372 9.83 39.24 -11.34
CA ALA A 372 8.52 38.67 -11.60
C ALA A 372 8.14 38.78 -13.08
N SER A 373 8.46 39.92 -13.70
CA SER A 373 8.17 40.14 -15.13
C SER A 373 9.03 39.27 -16.05
N ASP A 374 10.30 39.10 -15.69
CA ASP A 374 11.23 38.27 -16.46
C ASP A 374 10.82 36.79 -16.39
N VAL A 375 10.47 36.31 -15.19
CA VAL A 375 10.00 34.93 -15.00
C VAL A 375 8.63 34.71 -15.66
N ALA A 376 7.68 35.65 -15.54
CA ALA A 376 6.40 35.55 -16.25
C ALA A 376 6.62 35.43 -17.77
N SER A 377 7.53 36.23 -18.31
CA SER A 377 7.88 36.19 -19.74
C SER A 377 8.55 34.86 -20.14
N LEU A 378 9.38 34.30 -19.26
CA LEU A 378 9.97 32.98 -19.48
C LEU A 378 8.88 31.90 -19.54
N LEU A 379 7.96 31.91 -18.58
CA LEU A 379 6.85 30.94 -18.52
C LEU A 379 5.92 31.05 -19.73
N GLN A 380 5.62 32.28 -20.17
CA GLN A 380 4.82 32.50 -21.40
C GLN A 380 5.51 31.92 -22.63
N ARG A 381 6.84 32.07 -22.77
CA ARG A 381 7.59 31.43 -23.88
C ARG A 381 7.60 29.89 -23.80
N ARG A 382 7.34 29.34 -22.65
CA ARG A 382 7.21 27.88 -22.43
C ARG A 382 5.78 27.36 -22.56
N GLY A 383 4.82 28.25 -22.85
CA GLY A 383 3.44 27.89 -23.14
C GLY A 383 2.46 28.11 -21.98
N TYR A 384 2.90 28.55 -20.81
CA TYR A 384 1.99 28.86 -19.69
C TYR A 384 1.26 30.20 -19.90
N VAL A 385 0.06 30.32 -19.33
CA VAL A 385 -0.64 31.61 -19.19
C VAL A 385 -0.15 32.29 -17.91
N ALA A 386 0.94 33.04 -17.99
CA ALA A 386 1.60 33.62 -16.83
C ALA A 386 1.45 35.16 -16.82
N TRP A 387 1.24 35.75 -15.62
CA TRP A 387 1.25 37.20 -15.41
C TRP A 387 1.78 37.55 -14.02
N VAL A 388 2.15 38.84 -13.86
CA VAL A 388 2.62 39.36 -12.57
C VAL A 388 1.43 39.87 -11.79
N GLU A 389 1.36 39.61 -10.49
CA GLU A 389 0.33 40.19 -9.62
C GLU A 389 0.53 41.71 -9.46
N GLU A 390 -0.52 42.49 -9.76
CA GLU A 390 -0.46 43.96 -9.71
C GLU A 390 -0.51 44.50 -8.26
N ASP A 391 -1.17 43.79 -7.35
CA ASP A 391 -1.20 44.15 -5.95
C ASP A 391 0.16 43.84 -5.30
N ARG A 392 0.88 44.90 -4.95
CA ARG A 392 2.16 44.87 -4.24
C ARG A 392 1.96 44.37 -2.80
N VAL A 393 1.60 43.11 -2.63
CA VAL A 393 1.75 42.44 -1.34
C VAL A 393 3.25 42.46 -1.04
N GLN A 394 3.63 43.09 0.09
CA GLN A 394 5.03 43.09 0.52
C GLN A 394 5.44 41.65 0.88
N ILE A 395 5.90 40.91 -0.12
CA ILE A 395 6.42 39.55 0.11
C ILE A 395 7.82 39.73 0.66
N GLN A 396 8.00 39.28 1.89
CA GLN A 396 9.31 39.16 2.54
C GLN A 396 9.61 37.67 2.70
N SER A 397 9.73 36.95 1.59
CA SER A 397 10.10 35.54 1.64
C SER A 397 11.60 35.37 1.46
N ALA A 398 12.22 34.63 2.38
CA ALA A 398 13.62 34.24 2.24
C ALA A 398 13.81 33.21 1.13
N GLY A 399 12.85 32.30 0.94
CA GLY A 399 12.86 31.23 -0.04
C GLY A 399 11.78 31.35 -1.10
N SER A 400 12.06 30.81 -2.29
CA SER A 400 11.12 30.70 -3.39
C SER A 400 10.25 29.47 -3.23
N PHE A 401 8.95 29.57 -3.55
CA PHE A 401 8.03 28.45 -3.47
C PHE A 401 6.92 28.55 -4.53
N ILE A 402 6.32 27.41 -4.84
CA ILE A 402 5.24 27.28 -5.81
C ILE A 402 4.03 26.70 -5.09
N ALA A 403 2.95 27.46 -5.00
CA ALA A 403 1.67 26.98 -4.51
C ALA A 403 0.76 26.66 -5.70
N SER A 404 0.16 25.49 -5.73
CA SER A 404 -0.73 25.08 -6.84
C SER A 404 -2.02 24.47 -6.35
N ARG A 405 -3.05 24.57 -7.16
CA ARG A 405 -4.24 23.73 -7.04
C ARG A 405 -3.88 22.30 -7.40
N ARG A 406 -4.68 21.34 -6.94
CA ARG A 406 -4.45 19.92 -7.18
C ARG A 406 -4.34 19.58 -8.68
N GLU A 407 -5.25 20.14 -9.47
CA GLU A 407 -5.34 19.88 -10.91
C GLU A 407 -4.10 20.39 -11.69
N ALA A 408 -3.35 21.32 -11.10
CA ALA A 408 -2.14 21.91 -11.69
C ALA A 408 -0.84 21.45 -11.00
N ALA A 409 -0.91 20.51 -10.08
CA ALA A 409 0.22 20.09 -9.25
C ALA A 409 1.41 19.57 -10.09
N GLU A 410 1.14 18.82 -11.12
CA GLU A 410 2.19 18.29 -11.99
C GLU A 410 2.82 19.37 -12.87
N ALA A 411 2.00 20.30 -13.40
CA ALA A 411 2.51 21.47 -14.10
C ALA A 411 3.36 22.37 -13.19
N ALA A 412 3.04 22.45 -11.89
CA ALA A 412 3.82 23.16 -10.89
C ALA A 412 5.19 22.49 -10.65
N VAL A 413 5.26 21.16 -10.67
CA VAL A 413 6.52 20.40 -10.55
C VAL A 413 7.38 20.57 -11.80
N LEU A 414 6.79 20.51 -12.99
CA LEU A 414 7.51 20.79 -14.24
C LEU A 414 8.07 22.20 -14.24
N MET A 415 7.29 23.16 -13.73
CA MET A 415 7.71 24.55 -13.56
C MET A 415 8.87 24.67 -12.54
N ALA A 416 8.82 23.95 -11.43
CA ALA A 416 9.91 23.95 -10.45
C ALA A 416 11.22 23.48 -11.08
N GLY A 417 11.16 22.37 -11.85
CA GLY A 417 12.33 21.90 -12.62
C GLY A 417 12.86 22.91 -13.62
N LEU A 418 11.97 23.60 -14.35
CA LEU A 418 12.34 24.65 -15.29
C LEU A 418 13.03 25.83 -14.60
N LEU A 419 12.55 26.22 -13.42
CA LEU A 419 13.02 27.37 -12.66
C LEU A 419 14.11 27.03 -11.67
N GLN A 420 14.55 25.78 -11.61
CA GLN A 420 15.53 25.25 -10.64
C GLN A 420 15.13 25.50 -9.17
N VAL A 421 13.82 25.56 -8.92
CA VAL A 421 13.26 25.55 -7.58
C VAL A 421 13.19 24.12 -7.10
N SER A 422 13.71 23.84 -5.88
CA SER A 422 13.67 22.50 -5.34
C SER A 422 12.21 21.98 -5.23
N PRO A 423 11.90 20.72 -5.62
CA PRO A 423 10.57 20.16 -5.56
C PRO A 423 9.95 20.20 -4.15
N GLU A 424 10.75 20.25 -3.10
CA GLU A 424 10.30 20.40 -1.71
C GLU A 424 9.60 21.73 -1.43
N PHE A 425 9.76 22.72 -2.31
CA PHE A 425 9.08 24.01 -2.24
C PHE A 425 7.85 24.11 -3.17
N VAL A 426 7.41 23.02 -3.75
CA VAL A 426 6.12 22.91 -4.45
C VAL A 426 5.06 22.48 -3.47
N MET A 427 4.01 23.27 -3.27
CA MET A 427 2.96 23.00 -2.30
C MET A 427 1.57 23.01 -2.93
N LEU A 428 0.70 22.09 -2.48
CA LEU A 428 -0.73 22.17 -2.76
C LEU A 428 -1.35 23.21 -1.81
N ASP A 429 -2.01 24.19 -2.37
CA ASP A 429 -2.77 25.16 -1.60
C ASP A 429 -4.20 25.20 -2.13
N PRO A 430 -5.17 24.64 -1.39
CA PRO A 430 -6.58 24.66 -1.79
C PRO A 430 -7.17 26.07 -1.79
N ASN A 431 -6.47 27.07 -1.20
CA ASN A 431 -6.88 28.46 -1.16
C ASN A 431 -6.38 29.27 -2.35
N VAL A 432 -5.66 28.67 -3.31
CA VAL A 432 -5.33 29.32 -4.56
C VAL A 432 -6.64 29.75 -5.24
N GLU A 433 -6.77 31.05 -5.53
CA GLU A 433 -8.00 31.65 -6.04
C GLU A 433 -8.43 31.02 -7.38
N ALA A 434 -9.74 31.03 -7.66
CA ALA A 434 -10.31 30.30 -8.81
C ALA A 434 -9.88 30.85 -10.19
N ASP A 435 -9.31 32.05 -10.24
CA ASP A 435 -8.83 32.71 -11.46
C ASP A 435 -7.41 32.29 -11.85
N ARG A 436 -6.74 31.52 -10.98
CA ARG A 436 -5.36 31.04 -11.15
C ARG A 436 -5.22 29.57 -10.73
N ASP A 437 -4.25 28.88 -11.26
CA ASP A 437 -3.99 27.47 -10.99
C ASP A 437 -2.69 27.30 -10.21
N ILE A 438 -1.71 28.19 -10.43
CA ILE A 438 -0.41 28.19 -9.76
C ILE A 438 -0.08 29.63 -9.30
N VAL A 439 0.46 29.74 -8.09
CA VAL A 439 1.07 30.95 -7.55
C VAL A 439 2.55 30.70 -7.32
N LEU A 440 3.39 31.31 -8.12
CA LEU A 440 4.84 31.27 -7.98
C LEU A 440 5.31 32.46 -7.15
N THR A 441 5.90 32.22 -6.01
CA THR A 441 6.51 33.24 -5.15
C THR A 441 8.02 33.15 -5.25
N LEU A 442 8.67 34.22 -5.74
CA LEU A 442 10.12 34.34 -5.88
C LEU A 442 10.72 35.02 -4.64
N GLY A 443 11.45 34.27 -3.84
CA GLY A 443 12.16 34.76 -2.68
C GLY A 443 13.50 35.43 -3.03
N ARG A 444 14.27 35.77 -1.99
CA ARG A 444 15.61 36.36 -2.16
C ARG A 444 16.65 35.40 -2.68
N ASP A 445 16.41 34.11 -2.50
CA ASP A 445 17.24 32.99 -2.95
C ASP A 445 17.13 32.72 -4.46
N PHE A 446 16.10 33.22 -5.12
CA PHE A 446 15.87 32.93 -6.53
C PHE A 446 16.97 33.49 -7.45
N VAL A 447 17.48 32.63 -8.30
CA VAL A 447 18.39 32.99 -9.39
C VAL A 447 17.73 32.60 -10.70
N MET A 448 17.69 33.53 -11.65
CA MET A 448 17.12 33.26 -12.97
C MET A 448 17.92 32.14 -13.64
N PRO A 449 17.29 31.06 -14.10
CA PRO A 449 17.98 30.03 -14.89
C PRO A 449 18.44 30.62 -16.24
N ASP A 450 19.57 30.14 -16.74
CA ASP A 450 20.21 30.56 -18.01
C ASP A 450 19.36 30.25 -19.25
#